data_ba49777c8bb9b1a0ac3815853f8ec4a4
#
_entry.id   ba49777c8bb9b1a0ac3815853f8ec4a4
#
_cell.length_a   1.000
_cell.length_b   1.000
_cell.length_c   1.000
_cell.angle_alpha   90.00
_cell.angle_beta   90.00
_cell.angle_gamma   90.00
#
_symmetry.space_group_name_H-M   'P 1'
#
loop_
_entity.id
_entity.type
_entity.pdbx_description
1 polymer ?
#
loop_
_entity_poly.entity_id
_entity_poly.type
_entity_poly.pdbx_seq_one_letter_code
_entity_poly.pdbx_strand_id
1 'polypeptide(L)'
;MSFYVDITFCLDISSNMERIIDNIKNHISELPEFIQDTYSLEGKTITNMRAKIMTFGNFVEGTPISHSRWFYIKGFDSIHNNKCNKLLVSSISSLSDYESIEFKHFVNNIHLEKNATNTSNGLEALSQAIKSDWISNGEKRRHVIVIYTLNEASKLEESNRTINIYPNDIPVTLKELTDTWIYPPSQTEGLTKASKMLIVCAPQNYPWPEIFEAWDQVTYNPSVKDSFDLFYEDVFNCIFSDI
;
A
#
# COMPACT_ATOMS: atom_id res chain seq x y z
N MET A 1 2.38 3.15 -25.84
CA MET A 1 2.47 4.01 -24.63
C MET A 1 2.62 3.09 -23.44
N SER A 2 3.71 3.19 -22.70
CA SER A 2 3.97 2.31 -21.55
C SER A 2 3.32 2.89 -20.29
N PHE A 3 2.51 2.07 -19.59
CA PHE A 3 1.85 2.44 -18.36
C PHE A 3 2.35 1.58 -17.20
N TYR A 4 2.84 2.21 -16.14
CA TYR A 4 3.41 1.57 -14.97
C TYR A 4 2.57 1.87 -13.74
N VAL A 5 2.30 0.84 -12.92
CA VAL A 5 1.53 0.96 -11.69
C VAL A 5 2.33 0.36 -10.54
N ASP A 6 2.54 1.14 -9.49
CA ASP A 6 3.06 0.66 -8.20
C ASP A 6 2.00 0.87 -7.12
N ILE A 7 1.74 -0.15 -6.32
CA ILE A 7 0.79 -0.08 -5.22
C ILE A 7 1.47 -0.49 -3.92
N THR A 8 1.38 0.36 -2.89
CA THR A 8 1.74 -0.01 -1.51
C THR A 8 0.47 -0.12 -0.68
N PHE A 9 0.18 -1.33 -0.20
CA PHE A 9 -0.89 -1.57 0.76
C PHE A 9 -0.35 -1.47 2.18
N CYS A 10 -0.83 -0.50 2.95
CA CYS A 10 -0.51 -0.30 4.35
C CYS A 10 -1.62 -0.91 5.20
N LEU A 11 -1.33 -1.97 5.92
CA LEU A 11 -2.29 -2.75 6.70
C LEU A 11 -2.03 -2.58 8.19
N ASP A 12 -3.01 -2.08 8.91
CA ASP A 12 -3.03 -2.16 10.37
C ASP A 12 -3.20 -3.62 10.79
N ILE A 13 -2.26 -4.13 11.60
CA ILE A 13 -2.29 -5.50 12.12
C ILE A 13 -2.66 -5.58 13.60
N SER A 14 -3.20 -4.51 14.17
CA SER A 14 -3.73 -4.54 15.54
C SER A 14 -4.93 -5.50 15.64
N SER A 15 -5.19 -6.01 16.84
CA SER A 15 -6.29 -6.97 17.05
C SER A 15 -7.68 -6.39 16.73
N ASN A 16 -7.85 -5.07 16.69
CA ASN A 16 -9.10 -4.44 16.28
C ASN A 16 -9.48 -4.76 14.82
N MET A 17 -8.50 -5.14 14.00
CA MET A 17 -8.71 -5.54 12.61
C MET A 17 -9.25 -6.96 12.44
N GLU A 18 -9.37 -7.75 13.51
CA GLU A 18 -9.74 -9.18 13.48
C GLU A 18 -10.99 -9.46 12.63
N ARG A 19 -11.98 -8.58 12.69
CA ARG A 19 -13.24 -8.77 11.97
C ARG A 19 -13.16 -8.56 10.47
N ILE A 20 -12.15 -7.84 9.99
CA ILE A 20 -12.07 -7.41 8.59
C ILE A 20 -10.79 -7.83 7.88
N ILE A 21 -9.77 -8.24 8.62
CA ILE A 21 -8.44 -8.49 8.04
C ILE A 21 -8.48 -9.59 6.98
N ASP A 22 -9.27 -10.64 7.19
CA ASP A 22 -9.35 -11.73 6.22
C ASP A 22 -10.05 -11.29 4.93
N ASN A 23 -11.06 -10.43 5.02
CA ASN A 23 -11.69 -9.84 3.83
C ASN A 23 -10.70 -8.95 3.07
N ILE A 24 -9.93 -8.11 3.79
CA ILE A 24 -8.90 -7.28 3.18
C ILE A 24 -7.83 -8.14 2.50
N LYS A 25 -7.35 -9.19 3.17
CA LYS A 25 -6.35 -10.11 2.62
C LYS A 25 -6.86 -10.82 1.37
N ASN A 26 -8.09 -11.31 1.40
CA ASN A 26 -8.72 -11.94 0.24
C ASN A 26 -8.78 -10.97 -0.93
N HIS A 27 -9.29 -9.76 -0.69
CA HIS A 27 -9.37 -8.74 -1.73
C HIS A 27 -8.00 -8.39 -2.33
N ILE A 28 -6.99 -8.12 -1.48
CA ILE A 28 -5.64 -7.83 -1.97
C ILE A 28 -5.07 -9.02 -2.75
N SER A 29 -5.36 -10.25 -2.31
CA SER A 29 -4.91 -11.47 -2.99
C SER A 29 -5.54 -11.66 -4.37
N GLU A 30 -6.70 -11.08 -4.63
CA GLU A 30 -7.40 -11.13 -5.93
C GLU A 30 -6.86 -10.11 -6.95
N LEU A 31 -5.96 -9.21 -6.54
CA LEU A 31 -5.40 -8.19 -7.42
C LEU A 31 -4.85 -8.74 -8.75
N PRO A 32 -4.09 -9.85 -8.79
CA PRO A 32 -3.59 -10.39 -10.06
C PRO A 32 -4.71 -10.81 -11.01
N GLU A 33 -5.76 -11.46 -10.51
CA GLU A 33 -6.91 -11.89 -11.28
C GLU A 33 -7.73 -10.70 -11.78
N PHE A 34 -8.00 -9.75 -10.89
CA PHE A 34 -8.71 -8.52 -11.24
C PHE A 34 -8.05 -7.82 -12.43
N ILE A 35 -6.73 -7.70 -12.42
CA ILE A 35 -5.98 -7.09 -13.51
C ILE A 35 -6.12 -7.90 -14.80
N GLN A 36 -6.02 -9.21 -14.72
CA GLN A 36 -6.12 -10.07 -15.89
C GLN A 36 -7.50 -9.97 -16.55
N ASP A 37 -8.56 -9.98 -15.75
CA ASP A 37 -9.94 -9.96 -16.25
C ASP A 37 -10.31 -8.57 -16.81
N THR A 38 -10.07 -7.51 -16.07
CA THR A 38 -10.49 -6.16 -16.43
C THR A 38 -9.75 -5.63 -17.66
N TYR A 39 -8.43 -5.79 -17.69
CA TYR A 39 -7.61 -5.17 -18.75
C TYR A 39 -7.52 -5.98 -20.03
N SER A 40 -7.81 -7.28 -19.99
CA SER A 40 -7.95 -8.09 -21.20
C SER A 40 -9.21 -7.73 -21.99
N LEU A 41 -10.26 -7.28 -21.28
CA LEU A 41 -11.56 -6.95 -21.88
C LEU A 41 -11.60 -5.53 -22.48
N GLU A 42 -10.91 -4.57 -21.88
CA GLU A 42 -11.01 -3.14 -22.27
C GLU A 42 -9.97 -2.70 -23.32
N GLY A 43 -9.04 -3.56 -23.73
CA GLY A 43 -7.97 -3.21 -24.66
C GLY A 43 -6.94 -2.23 -24.11
N LYS A 44 -6.99 -1.93 -22.82
CA LYS A 44 -6.02 -1.11 -22.11
C LYS A 44 -4.86 -1.98 -21.68
N THR A 45 -3.63 -1.48 -21.74
CA THR A 45 -2.44 -2.28 -21.41
C THR A 45 -1.64 -1.63 -20.30
N ILE A 46 -1.70 -2.23 -19.10
CA ILE A 46 -0.66 -2.01 -18.08
C ILE A 46 0.59 -2.76 -18.54
N THR A 47 1.66 -2.03 -18.71
CA THR A 47 2.94 -2.59 -19.16
C THR A 47 3.69 -3.27 -18.02
N ASN A 48 3.67 -2.66 -16.83
CA ASN A 48 4.32 -3.18 -15.65
C ASN A 48 3.51 -2.80 -14.41
N MET A 49 3.40 -3.74 -13.47
CA MET A 49 2.72 -3.52 -12.21
C MET A 49 3.47 -4.22 -11.09
N ARG A 50 3.68 -3.46 -10.00
CA ARG A 50 4.26 -3.99 -8.77
C ARG A 50 3.34 -3.70 -7.59
N ALA A 51 3.33 -4.63 -6.62
CA ALA A 51 2.66 -4.44 -5.35
C ALA A 51 3.63 -4.67 -4.19
N LYS A 52 3.44 -3.93 -3.11
CA LYS A 52 4.20 -4.00 -1.87
C LYS A 52 3.24 -3.99 -0.70
N ILE A 53 3.50 -4.79 0.30
CA ILE A 53 2.74 -4.81 1.56
C ILE A 53 3.58 -4.14 2.64
N MET A 54 2.96 -3.27 3.38
CA MET A 54 3.50 -2.68 4.60
C MET A 54 2.52 -2.96 5.74
N THR A 55 3.02 -3.52 6.85
CA THR A 55 2.21 -3.76 8.04
C THR A 55 2.63 -2.81 9.14
N PHE A 56 1.67 -2.37 9.94
CA PHE A 56 1.91 -1.49 11.07
C PHE A 56 0.94 -1.81 12.22
N GLY A 57 1.29 -1.42 13.42
CA GLY A 57 0.46 -1.54 14.61
C GLY A 57 0.77 -0.40 15.56
N ASN A 58 1.06 -0.70 16.82
CA ASN A 58 1.43 0.30 17.81
C ASN A 58 2.86 0.05 18.35
N PHE A 59 3.74 1.04 18.23
CA PHE A 59 5.13 0.92 18.70
C PHE A 59 5.21 0.71 20.22
N VAL A 60 4.30 1.28 20.99
CA VAL A 60 4.26 1.11 22.46
C VAL A 60 4.04 -0.36 22.81
N GLU A 61 3.26 -1.08 22.02
CA GLU A 61 3.02 -2.51 22.18
C GLU A 61 4.11 -3.38 21.54
N GLY A 62 5.14 -2.77 20.97
CA GLY A 62 6.28 -3.48 20.40
C GLY A 62 6.11 -3.89 18.94
N THR A 63 5.09 -3.40 18.23
CA THR A 63 4.85 -3.72 16.82
C THR A 63 5.60 -2.76 15.90
N PRO A 64 6.67 -3.19 15.23
CA PRO A 64 7.37 -2.35 14.27
C PRO A 64 6.59 -2.23 12.96
N ILE A 65 6.89 -1.18 12.19
CA ILE A 65 6.49 -1.17 10.78
C ILE A 65 7.37 -2.17 10.04
N SER A 66 6.72 -3.06 9.30
CA SER A 66 7.38 -4.06 8.47
C SER A 66 6.91 -3.93 7.03
N HIS A 67 7.77 -4.28 6.08
CA HIS A 67 7.42 -4.22 4.67
C HIS A 67 7.99 -5.40 3.89
N SER A 68 7.22 -5.85 2.89
CA SER A 68 7.68 -6.82 1.91
C SER A 68 8.67 -6.19 0.93
N ARG A 69 9.27 -7.02 0.10
CA ARG A 69 9.80 -6.57 -1.18
C ARG A 69 8.67 -6.12 -2.13
N TRP A 70 9.02 -5.51 -3.25
CA TRP A 70 8.09 -5.36 -4.35
C TRP A 70 7.87 -6.72 -5.05
N PHE A 71 6.61 -7.06 -5.29
CA PHE A 71 6.20 -8.20 -6.09
C PHE A 71 5.77 -7.71 -7.47
N TYR A 72 6.25 -8.34 -8.51
CA TYR A 72 5.85 -8.04 -9.88
C TYR A 72 4.56 -8.81 -10.21
N ILE A 73 3.46 -8.09 -10.29
CA ILE A 73 2.14 -8.65 -10.62
C ILE A 73 1.99 -8.80 -12.14
N LYS A 74 2.64 -7.93 -12.92
CA LYS A 74 2.63 -7.96 -14.39
C LYS A 74 3.91 -7.33 -14.95
N GLY A 75 4.41 -7.86 -16.08
CA GLY A 75 5.43 -7.20 -16.90
C GLY A 75 6.89 -7.40 -16.49
N PHE A 76 7.19 -8.45 -15.75
CA PHE A 76 8.57 -8.74 -15.31
C PHE A 76 9.55 -9.13 -16.42
N ASP A 77 9.07 -9.46 -17.60
CA ASP A 77 9.82 -10.23 -18.63
C ASP A 77 11.03 -9.54 -19.25
N SER A 78 11.23 -8.22 -19.06
CA SER A 78 12.23 -7.51 -19.84
C SER A 78 13.49 -7.08 -19.09
N ILE A 79 13.49 -7.02 -17.75
CA ILE A 79 14.59 -6.34 -17.03
C ILE A 79 15.56 -7.32 -16.32
N HIS A 80 15.14 -8.53 -16.00
CA HIS A 80 15.91 -9.46 -15.15
C HIS A 80 16.33 -10.78 -15.81
N ASN A 81 16.11 -10.96 -17.11
CA ASN A 81 16.41 -12.19 -17.85
C ASN A 81 17.90 -12.63 -17.87
N ASN A 82 18.80 -11.86 -17.26
CA ASN A 82 20.24 -12.17 -17.30
C ASN A 82 20.77 -12.95 -16.08
N LYS A 83 19.98 -13.24 -15.04
CA LYS A 83 20.51 -13.88 -13.81
C LYS A 83 19.67 -15.01 -13.20
N CYS A 84 18.51 -15.34 -13.69
CA CYS A 84 17.73 -16.46 -13.12
C CYS A 84 18.00 -17.77 -13.85
N ASN A 85 18.43 -18.78 -13.10
CA ASN A 85 18.68 -20.12 -13.60
C ASN A 85 17.43 -20.70 -14.28
N LYS A 86 17.52 -20.96 -15.55
CA LYS A 86 16.51 -21.55 -16.44
C LYS A 86 15.92 -22.91 -15.99
N LEU A 87 16.36 -23.48 -14.89
CA LEU A 87 16.07 -24.87 -14.52
C LEU A 87 14.83 -25.08 -13.63
N LEU A 88 14.20 -24.00 -13.12
CA LEU A 88 13.00 -24.12 -12.27
C LEU A 88 11.68 -23.68 -12.93
N VAL A 89 11.72 -23.16 -14.15
CA VAL A 89 10.57 -22.48 -14.79
C VAL A 89 9.75 -23.40 -15.71
N SER A 90 10.01 -24.69 -15.76
CA SER A 90 9.31 -25.58 -16.70
C SER A 90 7.85 -25.91 -16.35
N SER A 91 7.34 -25.45 -15.20
CA SER A 91 5.96 -25.69 -14.77
C SER A 91 5.14 -24.42 -14.48
N ILE A 92 5.74 -23.23 -14.58
CA ILE A 92 5.09 -21.94 -14.36
C ILE A 92 5.14 -21.16 -15.67
N SER A 93 4.01 -20.70 -16.16
CA SER A 93 3.87 -20.14 -17.51
C SER A 93 4.60 -18.80 -17.70
N SER A 94 4.84 -18.06 -16.61
CA SER A 94 5.65 -16.83 -16.63
C SER A 94 6.24 -16.51 -15.25
N LEU A 95 7.25 -15.65 -15.21
CA LEU A 95 7.82 -15.20 -13.94
C LEU A 95 6.84 -14.33 -13.15
N SER A 96 5.94 -13.62 -13.84
CA SER A 96 4.84 -12.87 -13.21
C SER A 96 3.85 -13.78 -12.49
N ASP A 97 3.59 -14.99 -13.01
CA ASP A 97 2.72 -15.95 -12.33
C ASP A 97 3.35 -16.44 -11.02
N TYR A 98 4.67 -16.69 -11.02
CA TYR A 98 5.39 -17.04 -9.80
C TYR A 98 5.34 -15.90 -8.76
N GLU A 99 5.62 -14.68 -9.16
CA GLU A 99 5.60 -13.51 -8.28
C GLU A 99 4.18 -13.25 -7.74
N SER A 100 3.14 -13.50 -8.52
CA SER A 100 1.74 -13.39 -8.08
C SER A 100 1.39 -14.44 -7.03
N ILE A 101 1.88 -15.66 -7.16
CA ILE A 101 1.71 -16.73 -6.16
C ILE A 101 2.43 -16.35 -4.85
N GLU A 102 3.67 -15.87 -4.94
CA GLU A 102 4.44 -15.42 -3.79
C GLU A 102 3.76 -14.23 -3.08
N PHE A 103 3.20 -13.30 -3.85
CA PHE A 103 2.43 -12.18 -3.32
C PHE A 103 1.22 -12.65 -2.52
N LYS A 104 0.39 -13.53 -3.10
CA LYS A 104 -0.77 -14.11 -2.42
C LYS A 104 -0.36 -14.86 -1.15
N HIS A 105 0.70 -15.66 -1.24
CA HIS A 105 1.22 -16.37 -0.09
C HIS A 105 1.67 -15.42 1.01
N PHE A 106 2.36 -14.34 0.66
CA PHE A 106 2.78 -13.32 1.62
C PHE A 106 1.58 -12.67 2.31
N VAL A 107 0.59 -12.21 1.53
CA VAL A 107 -0.63 -11.57 2.05
C VAL A 107 -1.38 -12.50 3.00
N ASN A 108 -1.59 -13.75 2.63
CA ASN A 108 -2.33 -14.73 3.42
C ASN A 108 -1.63 -15.09 4.74
N ASN A 109 -0.29 -14.95 4.81
CA ASN A 109 0.48 -15.20 6.03
C ASN A 109 0.66 -13.98 6.93
N ILE A 110 -0.02 -12.87 6.68
CA ILE A 110 -0.06 -11.74 7.61
C ILE A 110 -0.88 -12.14 8.85
N HIS A 111 -0.29 -11.94 10.01
CA HIS A 111 -0.91 -12.24 11.29
C HIS A 111 -1.18 -10.95 12.08
N LEU A 112 -2.30 -10.95 12.81
CA LEU A 112 -2.62 -9.85 13.71
C LEU A 112 -1.79 -9.93 15.00
N GLU A 113 -1.53 -8.77 15.55
CA GLU A 113 -1.00 -8.62 16.90
C GLU A 113 -2.05 -9.00 17.95
N LYS A 114 -1.58 -9.47 19.10
CA LYS A 114 -2.48 -9.93 20.18
C LYS A 114 -3.08 -8.77 20.97
N ASN A 115 -2.43 -7.62 20.97
CA ASN A 115 -2.80 -6.50 21.80
C ASN A 115 -3.79 -5.59 21.09
N ALA A 116 -4.91 -5.27 21.75
CA ALA A 116 -5.85 -4.29 21.26
C ALA A 116 -5.41 -2.89 21.70
N THR A 117 -5.28 -2.00 20.74
CA THR A 117 -5.01 -0.58 20.98
C THR A 117 -6.06 0.28 20.28
N ASN A 118 -6.37 1.43 20.85
CA ASN A 118 -7.30 2.38 20.22
C ASN A 118 -6.61 3.28 19.18
N THR A 119 -5.28 3.28 19.17
CA THR A 119 -4.45 4.06 18.25
C THR A 119 -3.42 3.19 17.58
N SER A 120 -3.03 3.55 16.37
CA SER A 120 -1.99 2.88 15.61
C SER A 120 -0.99 3.90 15.03
N ASN A 121 0.13 3.40 14.55
CA ASN A 121 1.18 4.22 13.93
C ASN A 121 0.97 4.38 12.42
N GLY A 122 -0.27 4.68 12.03
CA GLY A 122 -0.65 4.83 10.62
C GLY A 122 0.02 6.01 9.93
N LEU A 123 0.30 7.12 10.64
CA LEU A 123 1.00 8.28 10.08
C LEU A 123 2.47 7.96 9.78
N GLU A 124 3.11 7.21 10.66
CA GLU A 124 4.48 6.75 10.45
C GLU A 124 4.57 5.77 9.28
N ALA A 125 3.59 4.85 9.18
CA ALA A 125 3.49 3.94 8.05
C ALA A 125 3.28 4.70 6.74
N LEU A 126 2.41 5.70 6.73
CA LEU A 126 2.17 6.57 5.57
C LEU A 126 3.46 7.32 5.17
N SER A 127 4.20 7.85 6.16
CA SER A 127 5.50 8.50 5.90
C SER A 127 6.50 7.55 5.23
N GLN A 128 6.58 6.31 5.67
CA GLN A 128 7.46 5.32 5.05
C GLN A 128 6.97 4.87 3.67
N ALA A 129 5.65 4.76 3.49
CA ALA A 129 5.08 4.45 2.19
C ALA A 129 5.41 5.54 1.15
N ILE A 130 5.28 6.83 1.50
CA ILE A 130 5.65 7.96 0.64
C ILE A 130 7.12 7.85 0.19
N LYS A 131 8.01 7.39 1.06
CA LYS A 131 9.45 7.23 0.81
C LYS A 131 9.84 5.91 0.14
N SER A 132 8.88 5.09 -0.28
CA SER A 132 9.19 3.84 -0.98
C SER A 132 9.95 4.11 -2.29
N ASP A 133 10.67 3.08 -2.76
CA ASP A 133 11.40 3.09 -4.04
C ASP A 133 10.44 2.92 -5.23
N TRP A 134 9.65 3.96 -5.48
CA TRP A 134 8.69 4.04 -6.57
C TRP A 134 9.39 3.98 -7.93
N ILE A 135 8.74 3.35 -8.92
CA ILE A 135 9.31 3.28 -10.28
C ILE A 135 9.35 4.69 -10.90
N SER A 136 10.52 5.08 -11.38
CA SER A 136 10.70 6.39 -12.02
C SER A 136 10.59 6.33 -13.55
N ASN A 137 10.66 5.14 -14.13
CA ASN A 137 10.62 4.91 -15.56
C ASN A 137 9.19 4.85 -16.11
N GLY A 138 9.03 5.04 -17.42
CA GLY A 138 7.76 4.92 -18.14
C GLY A 138 7.15 6.26 -18.52
N GLU A 139 6.35 6.24 -19.58
CA GLU A 139 5.68 7.44 -20.11
C GLU A 139 4.53 7.89 -19.23
N LYS A 140 3.77 6.91 -18.71
CA LYS A 140 2.69 7.13 -17.74
C LYS A 140 2.93 6.28 -16.52
N ARG A 141 2.63 6.84 -15.35
CA ARG A 141 2.81 6.17 -14.07
C ARG A 141 1.65 6.45 -13.14
N ARG A 142 1.31 5.47 -12.31
CA ARG A 142 0.42 5.61 -11.17
C ARG A 142 1.05 4.97 -9.94
N HIS A 143 1.18 5.73 -8.88
CA HIS A 143 1.77 5.30 -7.62
C HIS A 143 0.70 5.46 -6.53
N VAL A 144 0.24 4.34 -6.01
CA VAL A 144 -0.90 4.29 -5.12
C VAL A 144 -0.47 3.82 -3.75
N ILE A 145 -0.87 4.57 -2.73
CA ILE A 145 -0.82 4.13 -1.34
C ILE A 145 -2.25 3.84 -0.92
N VAL A 146 -2.52 2.63 -0.44
CA VAL A 146 -3.81 2.26 0.15
C VAL A 146 -3.58 1.98 1.63
N ILE A 147 -4.28 2.66 2.52
CA ILE A 147 -4.19 2.41 3.95
C ILE A 147 -5.50 1.85 4.50
N TYR A 148 -5.39 0.75 5.24
CA TYR A 148 -6.51 0.08 5.92
C TYR A 148 -6.28 0.08 7.42
N THR A 149 -7.19 0.72 8.16
CA THR A 149 -7.18 0.74 9.62
C THR A 149 -8.58 0.96 10.18
N LEU A 150 -8.82 0.48 11.40
CA LEU A 150 -9.99 0.80 12.22
C LEU A 150 -9.64 1.69 13.40
N ASN A 151 -8.38 2.12 13.50
CA ASN A 151 -7.87 2.91 14.60
C ASN A 151 -7.66 4.37 14.20
N GLU A 152 -7.74 5.23 15.19
CA GLU A 152 -7.13 6.55 15.12
C GLU A 152 -5.62 6.41 14.96
N ALA A 153 -4.98 7.34 14.28
CA ALA A 153 -3.53 7.37 14.30
C ALA A 153 -3.02 8.16 15.51
N SER A 154 -1.94 7.67 16.09
CA SER A 154 -1.19 8.45 17.09
C SER A 154 -0.69 9.75 16.46
N LYS A 155 -0.76 10.85 17.21
CA LYS A 155 -0.19 12.12 16.74
C LYS A 155 1.32 12.01 16.66
N LEU A 156 1.91 12.50 15.57
CA LEU A 156 3.36 12.47 15.37
C LEU A 156 4.13 13.23 16.45
N GLU A 157 3.55 14.33 16.96
CA GLU A 157 4.12 15.12 18.04
C GLU A 157 4.14 14.38 19.38
N GLU A 158 3.17 13.48 19.58
CA GLU A 158 2.99 12.70 20.80
C GLU A 158 3.63 11.31 20.67
N SER A 159 4.13 10.94 19.49
CA SER A 159 4.76 9.65 19.24
C SER A 159 5.96 9.42 20.14
N ASN A 160 6.05 8.22 20.70
CA ASN A 160 7.15 7.87 21.59
C ASN A 160 8.44 7.54 20.79
N ARG A 161 9.16 8.59 20.39
CA ARG A 161 10.37 8.52 19.54
C ARG A 161 11.58 7.90 20.24
N THR A 162 11.49 7.65 21.54
CA THR A 162 12.57 7.01 22.30
C THR A 162 12.54 5.48 22.24
N ILE A 163 11.47 4.91 21.69
CA ILE A 163 11.37 3.46 21.49
C ILE A 163 12.36 3.01 20.42
N ASN A 164 13.14 1.98 20.70
CA ASN A 164 14.19 1.48 19.80
C ASN A 164 13.68 1.05 18.41
N ILE A 165 12.41 0.67 18.29
CA ILE A 165 11.80 0.27 17.03
C ILE A 165 11.19 1.45 16.25
N TYR A 166 11.23 2.67 16.81
CA TYR A 166 10.71 3.84 16.12
C TYR A 166 11.58 4.17 14.91
N PRO A 167 10.99 4.32 13.71
CA PRO A 167 11.78 4.57 12.51
C PRO A 167 12.46 5.94 12.56
N ASN A 168 13.67 5.98 12.03
CA ASN A 168 14.33 7.26 11.76
C ASN A 168 13.61 7.98 10.62
N ASP A 169 13.80 9.27 10.50
CA ASP A 169 13.29 10.10 9.39
C ASP A 169 11.76 10.25 9.29
N ILE A 170 11.05 10.00 10.37
CA ILE A 170 9.62 10.30 10.45
C ILE A 170 9.43 11.80 10.73
N PRO A 171 8.52 12.50 9.99
CA PRO A 171 8.14 13.86 10.28
C PRO A 171 7.70 14.05 11.74
N VAL A 172 7.95 15.22 12.33
CA VAL A 172 7.59 15.49 13.73
C VAL A 172 6.13 15.90 13.85
N THR A 173 5.57 16.48 12.79
CA THR A 173 4.22 17.03 12.78
C THR A 173 3.42 16.53 11.57
N LEU A 174 2.08 16.55 11.67
CA LEU A 174 1.22 16.28 10.52
C LEU A 174 1.47 17.28 9.38
N LYS A 175 1.82 18.52 9.72
CA LYS A 175 2.17 19.53 8.72
C LYS A 175 3.42 19.14 7.92
N GLU A 176 4.48 18.69 8.57
CA GLU A 176 5.68 18.21 7.88
C GLU A 176 5.41 16.98 7.01
N LEU A 177 4.52 16.09 7.48
CA LEU A 177 4.09 14.95 6.67
C LEU A 177 3.28 15.43 5.45
N THR A 178 2.41 16.41 5.62
CA THR A 178 1.67 17.07 4.53
C THR A 178 2.63 17.70 3.52
N ASP A 179 3.64 18.42 4.00
CA ASP A 179 4.67 19.01 3.13
C ASP A 179 5.43 17.91 2.36
N THR A 180 5.70 16.76 3.00
CA THR A 180 6.33 15.60 2.35
C THR A 180 5.43 15.00 1.26
N TRP A 181 4.11 14.98 1.45
CA TRP A 181 3.18 14.53 0.43
C TRP A 181 3.09 15.51 -0.74
N ILE A 182 2.97 16.81 -0.46
CA ILE A 182 2.84 17.84 -1.50
C ILE A 182 4.15 18.00 -2.28
N TYR A 183 5.28 17.96 -1.59
CA TYR A 183 6.63 18.12 -2.14
C TYR A 183 7.50 16.91 -1.80
N PRO A 184 7.28 15.76 -2.49
CA PRO A 184 8.05 14.56 -2.18
C PRO A 184 9.55 14.84 -2.29
N PRO A 185 10.37 14.31 -1.36
CA PRO A 185 11.82 14.48 -1.43
C PRO A 185 12.39 14.00 -2.76
N SER A 186 13.43 14.65 -3.25
CA SER A 186 14.10 14.29 -4.52
C SER A 186 14.61 12.84 -4.56
N GLN A 187 14.75 12.21 -3.40
CA GLN A 187 15.11 10.79 -3.30
C GLN A 187 13.97 9.83 -3.71
N THR A 188 12.73 10.33 -3.77
CA THR A 188 11.57 9.59 -4.26
C THR A 188 11.20 10.03 -5.66
N GLU A 189 12.15 9.99 -6.58
CA GLU A 189 11.98 10.48 -7.96
C GLU A 189 10.76 9.90 -8.69
N GLY A 190 10.26 8.74 -8.25
CA GLY A 190 9.06 8.10 -8.80
C GLY A 190 7.76 8.80 -8.40
N LEU A 191 7.60 9.25 -7.16
CA LEU A 191 6.37 9.83 -6.63
C LEU A 191 6.23 11.29 -7.05
N THR A 192 5.43 11.55 -8.06
CA THR A 192 5.17 12.92 -8.57
C THR A 192 3.72 13.31 -8.33
N LYS A 193 3.42 14.61 -8.39
CA LYS A 193 2.04 15.12 -8.25
C LYS A 193 1.07 14.47 -9.25
N ALA A 194 1.54 14.18 -10.47
CA ALA A 194 0.71 13.60 -11.52
C ALA A 194 0.53 12.08 -11.39
N SER A 195 1.41 11.40 -10.65
CA SER A 195 1.39 9.93 -10.53
C SER A 195 0.86 9.42 -9.19
N LYS A 196 0.94 10.24 -8.13
CA LYS A 196 0.56 9.82 -6.78
C LYS A 196 -0.95 9.75 -6.58
N MET A 197 -1.37 8.80 -5.76
CA MET A 197 -2.73 8.63 -5.28
C MET A 197 -2.69 8.04 -3.88
N LEU A 198 -3.55 8.55 -2.99
CA LEU A 198 -3.75 7.96 -1.67
C LEU A 198 -5.21 7.53 -1.54
N ILE A 199 -5.43 6.28 -1.13
CA ILE A 199 -6.76 5.77 -0.78
C ILE A 199 -6.74 5.46 0.71
N VAL A 200 -7.62 6.12 1.45
CA VAL A 200 -7.74 5.99 2.91
C VAL A 200 -9.00 5.22 3.24
N CYS A 201 -8.86 4.01 3.77
CA CYS A 201 -9.93 3.19 4.33
C CYS A 201 -9.77 3.19 5.86
N ALA A 202 -10.37 4.17 6.52
CA ALA A 202 -10.11 4.47 7.93
C ALA A 202 -11.34 5.09 8.62
N PRO A 203 -11.44 5.08 9.96
CA PRO A 203 -12.56 5.68 10.67
C PRO A 203 -12.60 7.21 10.52
N GLN A 204 -13.77 7.81 10.77
CA GLN A 204 -13.97 9.27 10.72
C GLN A 204 -13.37 10.01 11.93
N ASN A 205 -12.16 9.62 12.32
CA ASN A 205 -11.44 10.18 13.45
C ASN A 205 -10.07 10.69 12.97
N TYR A 206 -9.45 11.52 13.81
CA TYR A 206 -8.11 12.05 13.56
C TYR A 206 -7.13 10.93 13.15
N PRO A 207 -6.28 11.14 12.18
CA PRO A 207 -6.10 12.36 11.33
C PRO A 207 -6.77 12.24 9.94
N TRP A 208 -7.54 11.20 9.70
CA TRP A 208 -7.92 10.78 8.36
C TRP A 208 -8.78 11.82 7.61
N PRO A 209 -9.81 12.43 8.25
CA PRO A 209 -10.55 13.51 7.60
C PRO A 209 -9.66 14.73 7.28
N GLU A 210 -8.72 15.08 8.17
CA GLU A 210 -7.82 16.21 7.96
C GLU A 210 -6.87 15.97 6.76
N ILE A 211 -6.39 14.73 6.60
CA ILE A 211 -5.59 14.34 5.45
C ILE A 211 -6.42 14.46 4.16
N PHE A 212 -7.66 13.98 4.17
CA PHE A 212 -8.53 14.06 3.01
C PHE A 212 -8.82 15.51 2.60
N GLU A 213 -9.01 16.40 3.57
CA GLU A 213 -9.27 17.82 3.30
C GLU A 213 -8.04 18.59 2.83
N ALA A 214 -6.85 18.22 3.33
CA ALA A 214 -5.62 18.99 3.11
C ALA A 214 -4.76 18.49 1.94
N TRP A 215 -4.88 17.20 1.57
CA TRP A 215 -3.99 16.58 0.57
C TRP A 215 -4.67 16.47 -0.79
N ASP A 216 -3.92 16.72 -1.84
CA ASP A 216 -4.35 16.44 -3.22
C ASP A 216 -4.28 14.94 -3.56
N GLN A 217 -5.09 14.49 -4.50
CA GLN A 217 -5.13 13.10 -4.99
C GLN A 217 -5.44 12.07 -3.90
N VAL A 218 -6.36 12.39 -3.01
CA VAL A 218 -6.82 11.51 -1.94
C VAL A 218 -8.26 11.08 -2.16
N THR A 219 -8.51 9.79 -2.03
CA THR A 219 -9.86 9.21 -1.92
C THR A 219 -10.04 8.72 -0.48
N TYR A 220 -11.13 9.08 0.16
CA TYR A 220 -11.41 8.67 1.53
C TYR A 220 -12.66 7.83 1.60
N ASN A 221 -12.51 6.60 2.06
CA ASN A 221 -13.57 5.64 2.31
C ASN A 221 -13.73 5.47 3.82
N PRO A 222 -14.66 6.18 4.46
CA PRO A 222 -14.83 6.10 5.90
C PRO A 222 -15.30 4.71 6.32
N SER A 223 -14.51 4.02 7.12
CA SER A 223 -14.90 2.76 7.74
C SER A 223 -15.81 3.04 8.95
N VAL A 224 -17.02 2.49 8.96
CA VAL A 224 -17.92 2.54 10.13
C VAL A 224 -17.74 1.25 10.91
N LYS A 225 -17.53 1.35 12.24
CA LYS A 225 -17.25 0.19 13.11
C LYS A 225 -18.24 -0.96 13.00
N ASP A 226 -19.46 -0.72 12.53
CA ASP A 226 -20.56 -1.69 12.50
C ASP A 226 -21.01 -2.09 11.08
N SER A 227 -20.54 -1.44 10.02
CA SER A 227 -20.82 -1.81 8.64
C SER A 227 -19.52 -1.85 7.84
N PHE A 228 -18.97 -3.04 7.77
CA PHE A 228 -17.72 -3.32 7.04
C PHE A 228 -17.98 -3.62 5.56
N ASP A 229 -18.98 -3.04 4.96
CA ASP A 229 -19.08 -2.94 3.52
C ASP A 229 -17.99 -1.96 3.01
N LEU A 230 -16.74 -2.32 3.30
CA LEU A 230 -15.62 -1.85 2.52
C LEU A 230 -15.93 -2.32 1.09
N PHE A 231 -16.34 -1.40 0.25
CA PHE A 231 -16.50 -1.65 -1.17
C PHE A 231 -15.10 -1.90 -1.75
N TYR A 232 -14.60 -3.13 -1.58
CA TYR A 232 -13.27 -3.54 -2.06
C TYR A 232 -13.15 -3.32 -3.57
N GLU A 233 -14.23 -3.58 -4.30
CA GLU A 233 -14.33 -3.29 -5.73
C GLU A 233 -14.09 -1.81 -6.01
N ASP A 234 -14.58 -0.91 -5.14
CA ASP A 234 -14.35 0.52 -5.30
C ASP A 234 -12.88 0.91 -5.15
N VAL A 235 -12.11 0.23 -4.29
CA VAL A 235 -10.66 0.50 -4.15
C VAL A 235 -9.94 0.18 -5.46
N PHE A 236 -10.18 -0.99 -6.05
CA PHE A 236 -9.56 -1.34 -7.33
C PHE A 236 -10.06 -0.45 -8.47
N ASN A 237 -11.36 -0.16 -8.50
CA ASN A 237 -11.92 0.77 -9.47
C ASN A 237 -11.28 2.17 -9.37
N CYS A 238 -11.05 2.68 -8.14
CA CYS A 238 -10.33 3.93 -7.93
C CYS A 238 -8.88 3.86 -8.43
N ILE A 239 -8.17 2.77 -8.14
CA ILE A 239 -6.77 2.60 -8.58
C ILE A 239 -6.67 2.65 -10.09
N PHE A 240 -7.64 2.04 -10.79
CA PHE A 240 -7.58 1.82 -12.22
C PHE A 240 -8.50 2.74 -13.03
N SER A 241 -9.23 3.65 -12.40
CA SER A 241 -9.96 4.70 -13.12
C SER A 241 -9.01 5.52 -13.98
N ASP A 242 -9.43 5.89 -15.16
CA ASP A 242 -8.68 6.76 -16.09
C ASP A 242 -7.33 6.19 -16.61
N ILE A 243 -7.13 4.90 -16.54
CA ILE A 243 -5.97 4.22 -17.15
C ILE A 243 -6.23 3.86 -18.61
#